data_6b469807b29c44b6dd93231925f816f7
#
_entry.id   6b469807b29c44b6dd93231925f816f7
#
_cell.length_a   1.000
_cell.length_b   1.000
_cell.length_c   1.000
_cell.angle_alpha   90.00
_cell.angle_beta   90.00
_cell.angle_gamma   90.00
#
_symmetry.space_group_name_H-M   'P 1'
#
loop_
_entity.id
_entity.type
_entity.pdbx_description
1 polymer ?
#
loop_
_entity_poly.entity_id
_entity_poly.type
_entity_poly.pdbx_seq_one_letter_code
_entity_poly.pdbx_strand_id
1 'polypeptide(L)'
;HLCFDVEKLTRGCKLHKTAIQISPRPGEEGFPLDPTRLMLAEPRAVVDVLLALCRVFSGFGRGGGRTRRLAVSLLGCASLREEFDMCRFVAAFLLSLVTFLGAFAQTPRSVAIRAGRLIDGKSEKPIENALILIEGDTIKSVTPGGKAPSGMETIDLSKATVLAGFIDAHTHVMLNGDITSEEYDTQLLKESIPYRAILGARNADIALLHGFTTLRDVETEGAMFADVDVKMAIARGEIPGPRMQVATRAMAPTGMYPLLGYSWELKVPTGVQSVDGVDGARKAVREQAMYGADWIKYYSDRRYHFEGDVLRSMVNFTDEEARAIVDEAHRLGKKVAAHAIGSDGIAAALRAGVDTIEHGDGLTDALMDEMAKKGVYWVPTITVGVYVAPGRGGNWPKMADLQRENFPKAIKKGVKIVLGTDAGGFDWKVLNEAKEFEYYVQYGMTPMQAIRAGTSVPAELLGWGDKLGTVEAGKWADIVAVSGDPLKDITELQRVMFVMKGGTVYKNDVK
;
A
#
# COMPACT_ATOMS: atom_id res chain seq x y z
N HIS A 1 1.41 -18.16 32.24
CA HIS A 1 2.76 -18.16 32.85
C HIS A 1 3.17 -19.58 33.22
N LEU A 2 3.88 -20.25 32.34
CA LEU A 2 4.64 -21.45 32.63
C LEU A 2 6.04 -21.17 32.06
N CYS A 3 6.94 -20.68 32.92
CA CYS A 3 8.36 -20.64 32.66
C CYS A 3 8.91 -22.06 32.86
N PHE A 4 9.40 -22.68 31.80
CA PHE A 4 10.24 -23.86 31.90
C PHE A 4 11.71 -23.41 31.93
N ASP A 5 12.35 -23.70 33.05
CA ASP A 5 13.77 -23.44 33.31
C ASP A 5 14.63 -24.46 32.56
N VAL A 6 15.23 -24.04 31.46
CA VAL A 6 16.03 -24.88 30.54
C VAL A 6 17.43 -25.24 31.14
N GLU A 7 17.81 -24.63 32.25
CA GLU A 7 19.14 -24.85 32.86
C GLU A 7 19.29 -26.17 33.67
N LYS A 8 18.18 -26.89 33.96
CA LYS A 8 18.27 -28.13 34.76
C LYS A 8 18.42 -29.40 33.95
N LEU A 9 18.38 -29.35 32.62
CA LEU A 9 18.49 -30.54 31.75
C LEU A 9 19.88 -30.82 31.18
N THR A 10 20.90 -30.00 31.49
CA THR A 10 22.25 -30.14 30.89
C THR A 10 23.33 -30.61 31.84
N ARG A 11 23.01 -31.10 33.06
CA ARG A 11 24.02 -31.72 33.96
C ARG A 11 23.99 -33.23 33.81
N GLY A 12 24.74 -33.77 32.85
CA GLY A 12 24.91 -35.22 32.77
C GLY A 12 25.57 -35.78 31.51
N CYS A 13 26.01 -35.01 30.55
CA CYS A 13 26.74 -35.58 29.40
C CYS A 13 27.97 -34.75 29.05
N LYS A 14 29.16 -35.29 29.38
CA LYS A 14 30.44 -34.78 28.84
C LYS A 14 30.54 -35.22 27.38
N LEU A 15 30.24 -34.33 26.45
CA LEU A 15 30.58 -34.50 25.04
C LEU A 15 31.78 -33.63 24.68
N HIS A 16 32.83 -34.30 24.20
CA HIS A 16 34.02 -33.66 23.64
C HIS A 16 33.62 -32.75 22.47
N LYS A 17 34.03 -31.48 22.54
CA LYS A 17 33.91 -30.52 21.42
C LYS A 17 34.89 -30.94 20.32
N THR A 18 34.36 -31.52 19.23
CA THR A 18 35.09 -31.57 17.96
C THR A 18 34.46 -30.50 17.07
N ALA A 19 35.18 -29.41 16.90
CA ALA A 19 34.77 -28.35 15.97
C ALA A 19 35.01 -28.86 14.55
N ILE A 20 33.92 -29.00 13.78
CA ILE A 20 33.98 -29.18 12.33
C ILE A 20 34.09 -27.79 11.72
N GLN A 21 35.29 -27.46 11.26
CA GLN A 21 35.55 -26.26 10.48
C GLN A 21 35.16 -26.53 9.02
N ILE A 22 34.07 -25.97 8.56
CA ILE A 22 33.68 -25.97 7.13
C ILE A 22 34.22 -24.68 6.55
N SER A 23 35.28 -24.75 5.75
CA SER A 23 35.76 -23.62 4.95
C SER A 23 34.83 -23.41 3.75
N PRO A 24 34.36 -22.21 3.47
CA PRO A 24 33.61 -21.92 2.23
C PRO A 24 34.59 -21.90 1.04
N ARG A 25 34.15 -22.43 -0.08
CA ARG A 25 34.85 -22.28 -1.36
C ARG A 25 34.72 -20.82 -1.84
N PRO A 26 35.74 -20.26 -2.48
CA PRO A 26 35.65 -18.87 -2.97
C PRO A 26 34.74 -18.79 -4.18
N GLY A 27 33.69 -17.92 -4.08
CA GLY A 27 32.84 -17.55 -5.21
C GLY A 27 31.33 -17.50 -4.97
N GLU A 28 30.81 -17.74 -3.74
CA GLU A 28 29.36 -17.59 -3.49
C GLU A 28 29.11 -16.50 -2.43
N GLU A 29 28.54 -15.38 -2.86
CA GLU A 29 28.04 -14.32 -1.99
C GLU A 29 26.77 -14.81 -1.25
N GLY A 30 26.85 -14.82 0.09
CA GLY A 30 25.75 -15.24 0.95
C GLY A 30 24.59 -14.25 0.95
N PHE A 31 23.42 -14.69 0.52
CA PHE A 31 22.15 -13.99 0.75
C PHE A 31 21.66 -14.24 2.18
N PRO A 32 21.14 -13.23 2.90
CA PRO A 32 20.50 -13.43 4.19
C PRO A 32 19.18 -14.20 4.01
N LEU A 33 19.01 -15.26 4.79
CA LEU A 33 17.78 -16.06 4.84
C LEU A 33 16.64 -15.22 5.44
N ASP A 34 15.63 -14.95 4.64
CA ASP A 34 14.36 -14.34 5.05
C ASP A 34 13.51 -15.39 5.80
N PRO A 35 13.16 -15.16 7.08
CA PRO A 35 12.35 -16.09 7.87
C PRO A 35 10.94 -16.35 7.32
N THR A 36 10.43 -15.51 6.43
CA THR A 36 9.08 -15.64 5.86
C THR A 36 8.97 -16.65 4.73
N ARG A 37 10.10 -17.15 4.19
CA ARG A 37 10.11 -18.18 3.14
C ARG A 37 10.00 -19.63 3.63
N LEU A 38 9.94 -19.87 4.93
CA LEU A 38 9.82 -21.23 5.48
C LEU A 38 8.39 -21.80 5.50
N MET A 39 7.37 -21.04 5.05
CA MET A 39 5.97 -21.48 5.11
C MET A 39 5.40 -22.13 3.83
N LEU A 40 6.18 -22.33 2.78
CA LEU A 40 5.74 -23.00 1.55
C LEU A 40 6.75 -24.04 1.04
N ALA A 41 7.23 -24.93 1.93
CA ALA A 41 7.96 -26.11 1.49
C ALA A 41 6.95 -27.18 1.04
N GLU A 42 7.03 -27.58 -0.23
CA GLU A 42 6.23 -28.68 -0.77
C GLU A 42 6.39 -29.96 0.09
N PRO A 43 5.35 -30.82 0.20
CA PRO A 43 5.38 -32.05 0.99
C PRO A 43 6.55 -32.99 0.67
N ARG A 44 7.14 -32.90 -0.53
CA ARG A 44 8.32 -33.64 -0.94
C ARG A 44 9.60 -33.28 -0.17
N ALA A 45 9.82 -32.00 0.12
CA ALA A 45 11.01 -31.56 0.85
C ALA A 45 11.06 -32.09 2.29
N VAL A 46 9.90 -32.26 2.93
CA VAL A 46 9.78 -32.84 4.28
C VAL A 46 10.10 -34.35 4.28
N VAL A 47 9.66 -35.05 3.24
CA VAL A 47 9.94 -36.49 3.06
C VAL A 47 11.43 -36.74 2.83
N ASP A 48 12.10 -35.87 2.05
CA ASP A 48 13.54 -36.02 1.76
C ASP A 48 14.41 -35.76 2.98
N VAL A 49 14.02 -34.81 3.85
CA VAL A 49 14.70 -34.58 5.13
C VAL A 49 14.52 -35.77 6.08
N LEU A 50 13.32 -36.37 6.13
CA LEU A 50 13.04 -37.55 6.93
C LEU A 50 13.81 -38.78 6.42
N LEU A 51 13.93 -38.98 5.12
CA LEU A 51 14.73 -40.05 4.51
C LEU A 51 16.23 -39.83 4.73
N ALA A 52 16.71 -38.59 4.75
CA ALA A 52 18.10 -38.27 5.08
C ALA A 52 18.43 -38.59 6.53
N LEU A 53 17.53 -38.25 7.47
CA LEU A 53 17.68 -38.59 8.89
C LEU A 53 17.67 -40.10 9.12
N CYS A 54 16.78 -40.85 8.48
CA CYS A 54 16.77 -42.33 8.56
C CYS A 54 18.06 -42.97 8.00
N ARG A 55 18.70 -42.38 6.98
CA ARG A 55 20.01 -42.88 6.44
C ARG A 55 21.20 -42.60 7.36
N VAL A 56 21.16 -41.51 8.13
CA VAL A 56 22.21 -41.21 9.12
C VAL A 56 22.18 -42.21 10.29
N PHE A 57 20.98 -42.64 10.71
CA PHE A 57 20.84 -43.61 11.83
C PHE A 57 21.04 -45.08 11.41
N SER A 58 20.92 -45.43 10.11
CA SER A 58 21.17 -46.78 9.61
C SER A 58 22.62 -47.07 9.25
N GLY A 59 23.52 -46.07 9.33
CA GLY A 59 24.96 -46.18 8.99
C GLY A 59 25.89 -46.70 10.08
N PHE A 60 25.42 -46.97 11.29
CA PHE A 60 26.25 -47.39 12.44
C PHE A 60 26.21 -48.91 12.72
N GLY A 61 26.21 -49.75 11.72
CA GLY A 61 26.15 -51.20 11.93
C GLY A 61 26.76 -52.04 10.85
N ARG A 62 28.00 -51.83 10.42
CA ARG A 62 28.81 -52.85 9.72
C ARG A 62 30.32 -52.55 9.82
N GLY A 63 31.00 -53.19 10.74
CA GLY A 63 32.44 -53.33 10.81
C GLY A 63 32.80 -54.65 11.38
N GLY A 64 33.18 -55.63 10.53
CA GLY A 64 33.50 -57.00 10.89
C GLY A 64 34.90 -57.17 11.46
N GLY A 65 35.08 -58.17 12.31
CA GLY A 65 36.43 -58.64 12.77
C GLY A 65 36.39 -59.59 13.99
N ARG A 66 36.35 -60.89 13.73
CA ARG A 66 36.90 -62.03 14.47
C ARG A 66 36.88 -62.11 16.02
N THR A 67 36.09 -63.08 16.47
CA THR A 67 36.36 -64.04 17.56
C THR A 67 36.79 -63.55 18.95
N ARG A 68 35.85 -63.71 19.91
CA ARG A 68 36.04 -64.42 21.19
C ARG A 68 34.66 -64.76 21.79
N ARG A 69 34.44 -66.05 22.07
CA ARG A 69 33.33 -66.53 22.91
C ARG A 69 33.57 -66.04 24.33
N LEU A 70 32.60 -65.37 24.92
CA LEU A 70 32.35 -65.39 26.36
C LEU A 70 30.99 -64.71 26.66
N ALA A 71 30.17 -65.44 27.37
CA ALA A 71 29.07 -65.04 28.23
C ALA A 71 28.12 -63.91 27.72
N VAL A 72 27.09 -64.24 26.99
CA VAL A 72 25.88 -63.43 26.86
C VAL A 72 25.02 -63.68 28.08
N SER A 73 25.08 -62.83 29.07
CA SER A 73 24.17 -62.75 30.19
C SER A 73 23.26 -61.56 30.02
N LEU A 74 21.97 -61.81 29.89
CA LEU A 74 20.77 -61.05 30.32
C LEU A 74 20.71 -59.50 30.29
N LEU A 75 21.62 -58.82 29.67
CA LEU A 75 21.59 -57.33 29.52
C LEU A 75 21.12 -56.87 28.14
N GLY A 76 20.90 -57.76 27.17
CA GLY A 76 20.50 -57.45 25.81
C GLY A 76 19.00 -57.13 25.57
N CYS A 77 18.12 -57.47 26.53
CA CYS A 77 16.70 -57.22 26.36
C CYS A 77 16.19 -55.84 26.80
N ALA A 78 16.95 -55.13 27.64
CA ALA A 78 16.52 -53.79 28.09
C ALA A 78 16.76 -52.73 27.03
N SER A 79 17.88 -52.81 26.26
CA SER A 79 18.20 -51.79 25.23
C SER A 79 17.24 -51.81 24.02
N LEU A 80 16.78 -52.99 23.63
CA LEU A 80 15.82 -53.12 22.53
C LEU A 80 14.41 -52.57 22.89
N ARG A 81 14.05 -52.64 24.18
CA ARG A 81 12.77 -52.12 24.66
C ARG A 81 12.75 -50.59 24.71
N GLU A 82 13.85 -49.97 25.11
CA GLU A 82 14.00 -48.50 25.11
C GLU A 82 14.04 -47.93 23.71
N GLU A 83 14.69 -48.60 22.73
CA GLU A 83 14.68 -48.15 21.33
C GLU A 83 13.27 -48.29 20.71
N PHE A 84 12.52 -49.33 21.03
CA PHE A 84 11.12 -49.49 20.55
C PHE A 84 10.16 -48.48 21.16
N ASP A 85 10.34 -48.13 22.42
CA ASP A 85 9.54 -47.10 23.09
C ASP A 85 9.87 -45.70 22.57
N MET A 86 11.15 -45.40 22.29
CA MET A 86 11.55 -44.12 21.67
C MET A 86 10.99 -43.97 20.24
N CYS A 87 10.98 -45.04 19.44
CA CYS A 87 10.36 -45.03 18.12
C CYS A 87 8.84 -44.80 18.20
N ARG A 88 8.16 -45.36 19.20
CA ARG A 88 6.73 -45.14 19.46
C ARG A 88 6.43 -43.73 19.91
N PHE A 89 7.29 -43.13 20.77
CA PHE A 89 7.17 -41.72 21.17
C PHE A 89 7.40 -40.77 20.01
N VAL A 90 8.40 -41.01 19.15
CA VAL A 90 8.65 -40.20 17.97
C VAL A 90 7.50 -40.34 16.95
N ALA A 91 6.99 -41.54 16.73
CA ALA A 91 5.84 -41.78 15.85
C ALA A 91 4.56 -41.13 16.38
N ALA A 92 4.29 -41.20 17.68
CA ALA A 92 3.15 -40.55 18.33
C ALA A 92 3.29 -39.00 18.30
N PHE A 93 4.50 -38.48 18.51
CA PHE A 93 4.78 -37.05 18.40
C PHE A 93 4.63 -36.52 16.96
N LEU A 94 5.12 -37.27 15.97
CA LEU A 94 4.92 -36.94 14.56
C LEU A 94 3.46 -37.01 14.13
N LEU A 95 2.73 -38.02 14.63
CA LEU A 95 1.27 -38.15 14.37
C LEU A 95 0.49 -36.99 15.02
N SER A 96 0.85 -36.60 16.25
CA SER A 96 0.26 -35.43 16.92
C SER A 96 0.63 -34.13 16.23
N LEU A 97 1.83 -34.00 15.68
CA LEU A 97 2.27 -32.82 14.91
C LEU A 97 1.49 -32.72 13.58
N VAL A 98 1.26 -33.83 12.89
CA VAL A 98 0.47 -33.88 11.66
C VAL A 98 -1.01 -33.56 11.92
N THR A 99 -1.58 -34.07 13.04
CA THR A 99 -2.96 -33.72 13.44
C THR A 99 -3.06 -32.26 13.91
N PHE A 100 -2.02 -31.71 14.53
CA PHE A 100 -1.98 -30.31 14.95
C PHE A 100 -1.82 -29.35 13.76
N LEU A 101 -1.02 -29.71 12.75
CA LEU A 101 -0.88 -28.94 11.50
C LEU A 101 -2.15 -29.01 10.63
N GLY A 102 -2.90 -30.11 10.66
CA GLY A 102 -4.19 -30.25 9.96
C GLY A 102 -5.34 -29.44 10.58
N ALA A 103 -5.24 -29.07 11.87
CA ALA A 103 -6.29 -28.34 12.59
C ALA A 103 -6.27 -26.82 12.29
N PHE A 104 -5.23 -26.29 11.64
CA PHE A 104 -5.12 -24.87 11.30
C PHE A 104 -5.42 -24.51 9.84
N ALA A 105 -5.71 -25.47 8.99
CA ALA A 105 -6.24 -25.18 7.66
C ALA A 105 -7.73 -24.80 7.77
N GLN A 106 -8.02 -23.57 8.24
CA GLN A 106 -9.37 -23.03 8.10
C GLN A 106 -9.68 -22.97 6.61
N THR A 107 -10.75 -23.60 6.19
CA THR A 107 -11.27 -23.42 4.83
C THR A 107 -11.53 -21.95 4.62
N PRO A 108 -11.03 -21.32 3.53
CA PRO A 108 -11.27 -19.92 3.25
C PRO A 108 -12.77 -19.63 3.32
N ARG A 109 -13.16 -18.58 4.05
CA ARG A 109 -14.57 -18.15 4.15
C ARG A 109 -15.06 -17.88 2.74
N SER A 110 -16.17 -18.49 2.35
CA SER A 110 -16.82 -18.26 1.07
C SER A 110 -18.09 -17.44 1.29
N VAL A 111 -18.22 -16.33 0.53
CA VAL A 111 -19.33 -15.38 0.63
C VAL A 111 -19.85 -15.08 -0.77
N ALA A 112 -21.17 -15.00 -0.90
CA ALA A 112 -21.83 -14.50 -2.11
C ALA A 112 -22.34 -13.06 -1.88
N ILE A 113 -22.16 -12.17 -2.83
CA ILE A 113 -22.80 -10.85 -2.87
C ILE A 113 -23.83 -10.87 -4.00
N ARG A 114 -25.09 -10.52 -3.69
CA ARG A 114 -26.15 -10.27 -4.69
C ARG A 114 -26.23 -8.78 -4.94
N ALA A 115 -25.72 -8.30 -6.08
CA ALA A 115 -25.78 -6.92 -6.47
C ALA A 115 -27.01 -6.64 -7.33
N GLY A 116 -27.80 -5.61 -7.01
CA GLY A 116 -28.87 -5.16 -7.90
C GLY A 116 -28.32 -4.64 -9.21
N ARG A 117 -27.27 -3.84 -9.12
CA ARG A 117 -26.47 -3.33 -10.23
C ARG A 117 -24.99 -3.45 -9.88
N LEU A 118 -24.17 -3.78 -10.86
CA LEU A 118 -22.72 -3.79 -10.73
C LEU A 118 -22.10 -2.89 -11.80
N ILE A 119 -21.32 -1.90 -11.38
CA ILE A 119 -20.39 -1.14 -12.20
C ILE A 119 -19.01 -1.76 -11.98
N ASP A 120 -18.60 -2.62 -12.89
CA ASP A 120 -17.41 -3.45 -12.73
C ASP A 120 -16.07 -2.70 -12.94
N GLY A 121 -16.12 -1.43 -13.38
CA GLY A 121 -14.94 -0.60 -13.67
C GLY A 121 -14.30 -0.88 -15.04
N LYS A 122 -14.81 -1.86 -15.80
CA LYS A 122 -14.30 -2.27 -17.12
C LYS A 122 -15.34 -2.09 -18.24
N SER A 123 -16.53 -2.60 -18.02
CA SER A 123 -17.63 -2.57 -18.99
C SER A 123 -18.16 -1.15 -19.19
N GLU A 124 -18.68 -0.86 -20.41
CA GLU A 124 -19.31 0.44 -20.68
C GLU A 124 -20.71 0.57 -20.05
N LYS A 125 -21.34 -0.55 -19.75
CA LYS A 125 -22.67 -0.60 -19.15
C LYS A 125 -22.64 -1.42 -17.87
N PRO A 126 -23.45 -1.04 -16.86
CA PRO A 126 -23.62 -1.84 -15.66
C PRO A 126 -24.17 -3.24 -15.97
N ILE A 127 -23.83 -4.18 -15.11
CA ILE A 127 -24.36 -5.55 -15.10
C ILE A 127 -25.52 -5.58 -14.09
N GLU A 128 -26.73 -5.86 -14.57
CA GLU A 128 -27.91 -5.96 -13.71
C GLU A 128 -28.00 -7.34 -13.03
N ASN A 129 -28.42 -7.35 -11.76
CA ASN A 129 -28.63 -8.55 -10.96
C ASN A 129 -27.37 -9.48 -10.93
N ALA A 130 -26.20 -8.92 -10.67
CA ALA A 130 -24.97 -9.71 -10.63
C ALA A 130 -24.84 -10.51 -9.34
N LEU A 131 -24.33 -11.75 -9.48
CA LEU A 131 -23.84 -12.54 -8.36
C LEU A 131 -22.30 -12.52 -8.35
N ILE A 132 -21.71 -12.11 -7.24
CA ILE A 132 -20.27 -12.09 -7.02
C ILE A 132 -19.94 -13.16 -5.99
N LEU A 133 -19.13 -14.15 -6.35
CA LEU A 133 -18.65 -15.18 -5.41
C LEU A 133 -17.24 -14.82 -4.97
N ILE A 134 -17.00 -14.89 -3.65
CA ILE A 134 -15.74 -14.53 -3.00
C ILE A 134 -15.28 -15.75 -2.18
N GLU A 135 -14.00 -16.07 -2.25
CA GLU A 135 -13.35 -17.06 -1.43
C GLU A 135 -12.09 -16.47 -0.81
N GLY A 136 -12.06 -16.41 0.52
CA GLY A 136 -11.00 -15.69 1.24
C GLY A 136 -11.01 -14.21 0.89
N ASP A 137 -9.93 -13.73 0.32
CA ASP A 137 -9.73 -12.33 -0.11
C ASP A 137 -9.99 -12.09 -1.61
N THR A 138 -10.36 -13.12 -2.36
CA THR A 138 -10.35 -13.12 -3.82
C THR A 138 -11.76 -13.33 -4.41
N ILE A 139 -12.10 -12.56 -5.44
CA ILE A 139 -13.30 -12.75 -6.26
C ILE A 139 -13.09 -13.99 -7.12
N LYS A 140 -13.98 -14.98 -6.99
CA LYS A 140 -13.94 -16.22 -7.79
C LYS A 140 -14.70 -16.12 -9.09
N SER A 141 -15.86 -15.47 -9.05
CA SER A 141 -16.67 -15.27 -10.26
C SER A 141 -17.60 -14.08 -10.13
N VAL A 142 -17.97 -13.52 -11.28
CA VAL A 142 -19.04 -12.54 -11.42
C VAL A 142 -19.98 -13.08 -12.49
N THR A 143 -21.26 -13.31 -12.13
CA THR A 143 -22.25 -13.95 -13.01
C THR A 143 -23.54 -13.14 -13.05
N PRO A 144 -23.94 -12.61 -14.21
CA PRO A 144 -25.23 -11.96 -14.38
C PRO A 144 -26.40 -12.93 -14.10
N GLY A 145 -27.39 -12.53 -13.31
CA GLY A 145 -28.57 -13.34 -12.99
C GLY A 145 -28.30 -14.60 -12.17
N GLY A 146 -27.09 -14.76 -11.61
CA GLY A 146 -26.69 -15.93 -10.87
C GLY A 146 -27.49 -16.14 -9.56
N LYS A 147 -27.52 -17.39 -9.07
CA LYS A 147 -28.07 -17.74 -7.76
C LYS A 147 -26.95 -18.19 -6.84
N ALA A 148 -26.96 -17.70 -5.60
CA ALA A 148 -26.01 -18.14 -4.61
C ALA A 148 -26.10 -19.66 -4.38
N PRO A 149 -24.97 -20.36 -4.23
CA PRO A 149 -24.93 -21.78 -3.85
C PRO A 149 -25.70 -22.01 -2.55
N SER A 150 -26.39 -23.16 -2.46
CA SER A 150 -27.13 -23.51 -1.25
C SER A 150 -26.20 -23.59 -0.04
N GLY A 151 -26.59 -22.93 1.06
CA GLY A 151 -25.84 -22.93 2.31
C GLY A 151 -24.67 -21.93 2.36
N MET A 152 -24.41 -21.18 1.26
CA MET A 152 -23.38 -20.13 1.25
C MET A 152 -23.91 -18.87 1.94
N GLU A 153 -23.08 -18.27 2.80
CA GLU A 153 -23.34 -16.94 3.36
C GLU A 153 -23.57 -15.93 2.23
N THR A 154 -24.67 -15.20 2.31
CA THR A 154 -25.04 -14.25 1.23
C THR A 154 -25.27 -12.87 1.80
N ILE A 155 -24.56 -11.90 1.25
CA ILE A 155 -24.78 -10.46 1.50
C ILE A 155 -25.73 -9.95 0.42
N ASP A 156 -26.89 -9.48 0.83
CA ASP A 156 -27.91 -8.98 -0.10
C ASP A 156 -27.76 -7.49 -0.35
N LEU A 157 -27.21 -7.14 -1.51
CA LEU A 157 -27.10 -5.80 -2.06
C LEU A 157 -27.99 -5.63 -3.31
N SER A 158 -29.10 -6.40 -3.38
CA SER A 158 -29.99 -6.40 -4.56
C SER A 158 -30.73 -5.08 -4.81
N LYS A 159 -30.71 -4.16 -3.83
CA LYS A 159 -31.26 -2.81 -3.96
C LYS A 159 -30.17 -1.73 -4.12
N ALA A 160 -28.92 -2.13 -4.23
CA ALA A 160 -27.76 -1.23 -4.26
C ALA A 160 -27.01 -1.33 -5.60
N THR A 161 -26.23 -0.29 -5.89
CA THR A 161 -25.20 -0.30 -6.94
C THR A 161 -23.86 -0.65 -6.31
N VAL A 162 -23.26 -1.73 -6.77
CA VAL A 162 -21.96 -2.26 -6.32
C VAL A 162 -20.87 -1.78 -7.27
N LEU A 163 -19.71 -1.42 -6.72
CA LEU A 163 -18.54 -0.97 -7.46
C LEU A 163 -17.27 -1.59 -6.87
N ALA A 164 -16.15 -1.48 -7.60
CA ALA A 164 -14.82 -1.69 -7.00
C ALA A 164 -14.57 -0.65 -5.91
N GLY A 165 -13.80 -1.04 -4.89
CA GLY A 165 -13.33 -0.10 -3.88
C GLY A 165 -12.56 1.07 -4.50
N PHE A 166 -12.78 2.27 -3.96
CA PHE A 166 -12.18 3.49 -4.46
C PHE A 166 -10.68 3.55 -4.12
N ILE A 167 -9.94 4.29 -4.92
CA ILE A 167 -8.51 4.53 -4.76
C ILE A 167 -8.28 6.03 -4.76
N ASP A 168 -7.69 6.54 -3.69
CA ASP A 168 -7.18 7.90 -3.63
C ASP A 168 -5.66 7.87 -3.82
N ALA A 169 -5.18 8.50 -4.88
CA ALA A 169 -3.77 8.47 -5.26
C ALA A 169 -2.97 9.67 -4.74
N HIS A 170 -3.55 10.50 -3.86
CA HIS A 170 -2.86 11.62 -3.24
C HIS A 170 -3.47 11.96 -1.90
N THR A 171 -2.87 11.47 -0.82
CA THR A 171 -3.30 11.73 0.55
C THR A 171 -2.11 12.06 1.46
N HIS A 172 -2.42 12.63 2.63
CA HIS A 172 -1.52 12.94 3.73
C HIS A 172 -2.19 12.49 5.04
N VAL A 173 -2.13 11.18 5.33
CA VAL A 173 -2.84 10.64 6.52
C VAL A 173 -2.31 11.22 7.83
N MET A 174 -1.09 11.77 7.85
CA MET A 174 -0.48 12.39 9.03
C MET A 174 -0.82 13.88 9.21
N LEU A 175 -1.67 14.46 8.33
CA LEU A 175 -2.06 15.87 8.35
C LEU A 175 -3.57 16.02 8.56
N ASN A 176 -4.01 17.09 9.25
CA ASN A 176 -5.42 17.38 9.53
C ASN A 176 -5.76 18.86 9.27
N GLY A 177 -5.71 19.25 7.99
CA GLY A 177 -5.95 20.61 7.54
C GLY A 177 -4.69 21.49 7.63
N ASP A 178 -4.50 22.31 6.61
CA ASP A 178 -3.39 23.25 6.52
C ASP A 178 -3.79 24.56 5.78
N ILE A 179 -5.04 25.01 5.95
CA ILE A 179 -5.51 26.25 5.32
C ILE A 179 -4.62 27.42 5.72
N THR A 180 -4.23 27.48 6.99
CA THR A 180 -3.35 28.53 7.53
C THR A 180 -2.00 27.98 7.96
N SER A 181 -0.97 28.83 7.96
CA SER A 181 0.34 28.48 8.49
C SER A 181 0.29 28.16 9.99
N GLU A 182 -0.64 28.73 10.77
CA GLU A 182 -0.81 28.44 12.19
C GLU A 182 -1.29 27.01 12.43
N GLU A 183 -2.22 26.51 11.60
CA GLU A 183 -2.66 25.11 11.67
C GLU A 183 -1.53 24.15 11.36
N TYR A 184 -0.76 24.43 10.32
CA TYR A 184 0.40 23.63 9.92
C TYR A 184 1.50 23.63 10.99
N ASP A 185 1.87 24.82 11.51
CA ASP A 185 2.88 24.98 12.56
C ASP A 185 2.48 24.24 13.83
N THR A 186 1.19 24.24 14.19
CA THR A 186 0.68 23.51 15.35
C THR A 186 0.98 22.01 15.21
N GLN A 187 0.72 21.41 14.05
CA GLN A 187 0.98 19.99 13.81
C GLN A 187 2.47 19.65 13.82
N LEU A 188 3.32 20.52 13.27
CA LEU A 188 4.76 20.27 13.24
C LEU A 188 5.47 20.55 14.56
N LEU A 189 5.04 21.58 15.30
CA LEU A 189 5.77 22.10 16.47
C LEU A 189 5.18 21.66 17.82
N LYS A 190 3.89 21.30 17.87
CA LYS A 190 3.17 20.99 19.11
C LYS A 190 2.70 19.54 19.19
N GLU A 191 2.64 18.81 18.07
CA GLU A 191 2.22 17.41 18.03
C GLU A 191 3.40 16.48 17.79
N SER A 192 3.54 15.47 18.65
CA SER A 192 4.60 14.47 18.51
C SER A 192 4.34 13.52 17.34
N ILE A 193 5.40 12.96 16.74
CA ILE A 193 5.28 11.96 15.68
C ILE A 193 4.43 10.75 16.09
N PRO A 194 4.58 10.15 17.30
CA PRO A 194 3.69 9.07 17.75
C PRO A 194 2.22 9.47 17.81
N TYR A 195 1.91 10.70 18.24
CA TYR A 195 0.53 11.19 18.25
C TYR A 195 -0.02 11.33 16.82
N ARG A 196 0.76 11.89 15.89
CA ARG A 196 0.39 12.03 14.50
C ARG A 196 0.23 10.67 13.80
N ALA A 197 1.02 9.63 14.17
CA ALA A 197 0.82 8.26 13.69
C ALA A 197 -0.54 7.68 14.14
N ILE A 198 -0.98 7.95 15.38
CA ILE A 198 -2.30 7.55 15.87
C ILE A 198 -3.41 8.28 15.10
N LEU A 199 -3.23 9.59 14.84
CA LEU A 199 -4.16 10.34 13.97
C LEU A 199 -4.17 9.79 12.55
N GLY A 200 -3.02 9.43 11.99
CA GLY A 200 -2.91 8.82 10.67
C GLY A 200 -3.66 7.50 10.56
N ALA A 201 -3.59 6.65 11.58
CA ALA A 201 -4.37 5.42 11.65
C ALA A 201 -5.88 5.69 11.65
N ARG A 202 -6.35 6.69 12.41
CA ARG A 202 -7.76 7.14 12.41
C ARG A 202 -8.17 7.68 11.04
N ASN A 203 -7.35 8.51 10.41
CA ASN A 203 -7.63 9.13 9.12
C ASN A 203 -7.75 8.06 8.03
N ALA A 204 -6.85 7.08 8.03
CA ALA A 204 -6.91 5.94 7.13
C ALA A 204 -8.21 5.10 7.32
N ASP A 205 -8.68 4.93 8.56
CA ASP A 205 -9.95 4.25 8.83
C ASP A 205 -11.15 5.08 8.33
N ILE A 206 -11.12 6.40 8.48
CA ILE A 206 -12.15 7.30 7.91
C ILE A 206 -12.22 7.12 6.39
N ALA A 207 -11.09 7.15 5.68
CA ALA A 207 -11.04 6.91 4.24
C ALA A 207 -11.64 5.55 3.85
N LEU A 208 -11.29 4.49 4.60
CA LEU A 208 -11.86 3.16 4.37
C LEU A 208 -13.39 3.17 4.49
N LEU A 209 -13.93 3.82 5.52
CA LEU A 209 -15.38 3.91 5.74
C LEU A 209 -16.09 4.81 4.73
N HIS A 210 -15.37 5.72 4.05
CA HIS A 210 -15.84 6.48 2.90
C HIS A 210 -15.78 5.67 1.59
N GLY A 211 -15.21 4.45 1.60
CA GLY A 211 -15.16 3.56 0.45
C GLY A 211 -13.79 3.48 -0.24
N PHE A 212 -12.79 4.22 0.25
CA PHE A 212 -11.44 4.16 -0.27
C PHE A 212 -10.71 2.96 0.32
N THR A 213 -10.70 1.86 -0.41
CA THR A 213 -10.03 0.63 0.00
C THR A 213 -8.53 0.65 -0.25
N THR A 214 -8.04 1.64 -0.98
CA THR A 214 -6.61 1.84 -1.30
C THR A 214 -6.26 3.33 -1.28
N LEU A 215 -5.13 3.67 -0.65
CA LEU A 215 -4.53 5.01 -0.63
C LEU A 215 -3.10 4.98 -1.16
N ARG A 216 -2.69 6.05 -1.85
CA ARG A 216 -1.30 6.45 -2.00
C ARG A 216 -1.04 7.67 -1.14
N ASP A 217 -0.35 7.48 -0.02
CA ASP A 217 0.09 8.56 0.88
C ASP A 217 1.42 9.11 0.37
N VAL A 218 1.42 10.38 -0.04
CA VAL A 218 2.54 10.94 -0.78
C VAL A 218 3.49 11.78 0.05
N GLU A 219 3.15 12.03 1.32
CA GLU A 219 4.06 12.72 2.26
C GLU A 219 3.54 12.62 3.70
N THR A 220 4.46 12.50 4.67
CA THR A 220 4.14 12.50 6.10
C THR A 220 4.10 13.88 6.73
N GLU A 221 4.44 14.94 5.99
CA GLU A 221 4.47 16.33 6.47
C GLU A 221 5.26 16.46 7.79
N GLY A 222 6.49 15.91 7.79
CA GLY A 222 7.40 15.98 8.94
C GLY A 222 7.24 14.85 9.98
N ALA A 223 6.30 13.92 9.82
CA ALA A 223 6.18 12.75 10.68
C ALA A 223 7.13 11.59 10.30
N MET A 224 8.23 11.91 9.62
CA MET A 224 9.31 10.99 9.23
C MET A 224 8.80 9.79 8.40
N PHE A 225 8.84 8.58 8.94
CA PHE A 225 8.46 7.32 8.28
C PHE A 225 7.20 6.70 8.90
N ALA A 226 6.38 7.50 9.60
CA ALA A 226 5.23 6.99 10.34
C ALA A 226 4.11 6.43 9.44
N ASP A 227 4.03 6.83 8.18
CA ASP A 227 3.15 6.26 7.16
C ASP A 227 3.47 4.78 6.87
N VAL A 228 4.75 4.40 6.91
CA VAL A 228 5.20 3.00 6.79
C VAL A 228 4.69 2.18 7.97
N ASP A 229 4.74 2.73 9.18
CA ASP A 229 4.27 2.04 10.39
C ASP A 229 2.75 1.83 10.35
N VAL A 230 1.98 2.86 9.95
CA VAL A 230 0.52 2.75 9.77
C VAL A 230 0.18 1.73 8.67
N LYS A 231 0.83 1.81 7.50
CA LYS A 231 0.69 0.83 6.43
C LYS A 231 0.94 -0.60 6.91
N MET A 232 2.00 -0.80 7.69
CA MET A 232 2.38 -2.12 8.21
C MET A 232 1.36 -2.65 9.22
N ALA A 233 0.88 -1.80 10.15
CA ALA A 233 -0.14 -2.18 11.13
C ALA A 233 -1.47 -2.57 10.45
N ILE A 234 -1.88 -1.84 9.40
CA ILE A 234 -3.06 -2.19 8.59
C ILE A 234 -2.84 -3.51 7.84
N ALA A 235 -1.66 -3.70 7.22
CA ALA A 235 -1.36 -4.91 6.46
C ALA A 235 -1.31 -6.17 7.33
N ARG A 236 -0.94 -6.04 8.62
CA ARG A 236 -0.96 -7.12 9.62
C ARG A 236 -2.33 -7.34 10.26
N GLY A 237 -3.30 -6.49 9.98
CA GLY A 237 -4.64 -6.55 10.59
C GLY A 237 -4.67 -6.12 12.06
N GLU A 238 -3.67 -5.39 12.53
CA GLU A 238 -3.59 -4.85 13.89
C GLU A 238 -4.55 -3.67 14.07
N ILE A 239 -4.78 -2.91 12.99
CA ILE A 239 -5.75 -1.81 12.92
C ILE A 239 -6.55 -1.87 11.61
N PRO A 240 -7.80 -1.36 11.56
CA PRO A 240 -8.53 -1.18 10.31
C PRO A 240 -7.87 -0.09 9.44
N GLY A 241 -8.11 -0.15 8.14
CA GLY A 241 -7.64 0.84 7.18
C GLY A 241 -7.54 0.28 5.76
N PRO A 242 -7.30 1.12 4.75
CA PRO A 242 -7.13 0.73 3.36
C PRO A 242 -5.78 0.04 3.10
N ARG A 243 -5.60 -0.49 1.91
CA ARG A 243 -4.26 -0.82 1.41
C ARG A 243 -3.50 0.48 1.18
N MET A 244 -2.22 0.52 1.52
CA MET A 244 -1.44 1.75 1.36
C MET A 244 -0.19 1.53 0.52
N GLN A 245 0.09 2.47 -0.38
CA GLN A 245 1.43 2.76 -0.88
C GLN A 245 1.86 4.12 -0.33
N VAL A 246 3.10 4.24 0.11
CA VAL A 246 3.58 5.40 0.86
C VAL A 246 4.85 5.98 0.25
N ALA A 247 5.02 7.31 0.35
CA ALA A 247 6.21 8.01 -0.13
C ALA A 247 7.10 8.54 1.00
N THR A 248 6.69 8.38 2.24
CA THR A 248 7.41 8.83 3.43
C THR A 248 7.61 10.36 3.47
N ARG A 249 8.80 10.85 3.20
CA ARG A 249 9.17 12.27 3.29
C ARG A 249 9.30 12.86 1.89
N ALA A 250 8.54 13.89 1.57
CA ALA A 250 8.81 14.61 0.34
C ALA A 250 10.16 15.34 0.42
N MET A 251 10.81 15.54 -0.71
CA MET A 251 12.10 16.24 -0.80
C MET A 251 11.94 17.65 -1.33
N ALA A 252 12.65 18.59 -0.74
CA ALA A 252 12.84 19.94 -1.26
C ALA A 252 14.25 20.43 -0.96
N PRO A 253 14.84 21.36 -1.74
CA PRO A 253 16.13 21.95 -1.43
C PRO A 253 16.07 22.81 -0.16
N THR A 254 17.22 23.06 0.45
CA THR A 254 17.34 23.97 1.59
C THR A 254 16.64 25.31 1.33
N GLY A 255 15.77 25.72 2.26
CA GLY A 255 15.04 26.99 2.21
C GLY A 255 13.81 27.02 1.30
N MET A 256 13.46 25.91 0.63
CA MET A 256 12.30 25.87 -0.27
C MET A 256 10.99 25.39 0.39
N TYR A 257 11.06 24.91 1.61
CA TYR A 257 9.88 24.52 2.42
C TYR A 257 10.07 24.95 3.90
N PRO A 258 10.33 26.23 4.20
CA PRO A 258 10.55 26.67 5.58
C PRO A 258 9.21 26.91 6.28
N LEU A 259 9.19 26.72 7.59
CA LEU A 259 8.21 27.38 8.44
C LEU A 259 8.55 28.88 8.47
N LEU A 260 7.55 29.72 8.23
CA LEU A 260 7.73 31.16 8.11
C LEU A 260 7.54 31.87 9.45
N GLY A 261 8.22 33.02 9.63
CA GLY A 261 8.05 33.87 10.79
C GLY A 261 8.88 33.50 12.02
N TYR A 262 9.74 32.48 11.92
CA TYR A 262 10.64 32.07 13.01
C TYR A 262 12.03 32.69 12.87
N SER A 263 12.69 32.93 14.02
CA SER A 263 14.09 33.38 14.02
C SER A 263 15.00 32.30 13.43
N TRP A 264 15.99 32.70 12.63
CA TRP A 264 16.99 31.79 12.05
C TRP A 264 17.82 31.03 13.09
N GLU A 265 17.85 31.50 14.36
CA GLU A 265 18.52 30.82 15.47
C GLU A 265 17.77 29.58 15.95
N LEU A 266 16.46 29.49 15.64
CA LEU A 266 15.62 28.36 16.04
C LEU A 266 15.78 27.21 15.04
N LYS A 267 16.07 26.03 15.57
CA LYS A 267 16.04 24.79 14.79
C LYS A 267 14.64 24.19 14.88
N VAL A 268 13.79 24.59 13.94
CA VAL A 268 12.43 24.05 13.84
C VAL A 268 12.40 22.86 12.89
N PRO A 269 11.54 21.85 13.10
CA PRO A 269 11.35 20.77 12.15
C PRO A 269 10.78 21.31 10.84
N THR A 270 11.03 20.60 9.74
CA THR A 270 10.45 20.88 8.43
C THR A 270 9.52 19.76 8.01
N GLY A 271 8.48 20.08 7.24
CA GLY A 271 7.59 19.07 6.66
C GLY A 271 8.33 18.10 5.74
N VAL A 272 9.37 18.58 5.07
CA VAL A 272 10.14 17.87 4.05
C VAL A 272 11.50 17.36 4.53
N GLN A 273 12.11 16.47 3.75
CA GLN A 273 13.54 16.19 3.80
C GLN A 273 14.29 17.21 2.96
N SER A 274 15.11 18.06 3.61
CA SER A 274 15.98 19.00 2.88
C SER A 274 17.10 18.23 2.17
N VAL A 275 17.25 18.47 0.88
CA VAL A 275 18.17 17.73 0.00
C VAL A 275 18.84 18.71 -0.96
N ASP A 276 20.16 18.73 -0.97
CA ASP A 276 20.97 19.56 -1.85
C ASP A 276 21.99 18.72 -2.61
N GLY A 277 22.17 19.04 -3.87
CA GLY A 277 23.12 18.40 -4.78
C GLY A 277 22.74 16.97 -5.19
N VAL A 278 23.35 16.51 -6.27
CA VAL A 278 23.09 15.19 -6.89
C VAL A 278 23.34 14.03 -5.91
N ASP A 279 24.42 14.09 -5.14
CA ASP A 279 24.76 13.03 -4.17
C ASP A 279 23.78 13.01 -3.01
N GLY A 280 23.35 14.19 -2.52
CA GLY A 280 22.30 14.35 -1.51
C GLY A 280 20.98 13.74 -1.97
N ALA A 281 20.57 14.03 -3.22
CA ALA A 281 19.38 13.52 -3.86
C ALA A 281 19.36 11.96 -3.90
N ARG A 282 20.45 11.35 -4.41
CA ARG A 282 20.59 9.90 -4.47
C ARG A 282 20.59 9.25 -3.09
N LYS A 283 21.26 9.88 -2.12
CA LYS A 283 21.29 9.40 -0.73
C LYS A 283 19.89 9.40 -0.11
N ALA A 284 19.14 10.49 -0.28
CA ALA A 284 17.78 10.61 0.26
C ALA A 284 16.83 9.55 -0.32
N VAL A 285 16.86 9.33 -1.65
CA VAL A 285 16.06 8.28 -2.30
C VAL A 285 16.38 6.89 -1.75
N ARG A 286 17.67 6.56 -1.55
CA ARG A 286 18.11 5.27 -0.98
C ARG A 286 17.65 5.12 0.45
N GLU A 287 17.72 6.17 1.26
CA GLU A 287 17.26 6.18 2.64
C GLU A 287 15.76 5.92 2.73
N GLN A 288 14.95 6.65 1.96
CA GLN A 288 13.50 6.47 1.93
C GLN A 288 13.12 5.07 1.47
N ALA A 289 13.76 4.55 0.40
CA ALA A 289 13.54 3.19 -0.07
C ALA A 289 13.91 2.13 0.98
N MET A 290 15.01 2.33 1.73
CA MET A 290 15.44 1.45 2.82
C MET A 290 14.42 1.41 3.96
N TYR A 291 13.78 2.53 4.28
CA TYR A 291 12.77 2.62 5.33
C TYR A 291 11.35 2.25 4.87
N GLY A 292 11.17 1.81 3.63
CA GLY A 292 9.92 1.20 3.17
C GLY A 292 9.03 2.06 2.29
N ALA A 293 9.56 3.16 1.74
CA ALA A 293 8.86 3.94 0.73
C ALA A 293 8.53 3.08 -0.51
N ASP A 294 7.29 3.15 -0.98
CA ASP A 294 6.85 2.55 -2.25
C ASP A 294 7.05 3.53 -3.41
N TRP A 295 6.92 4.81 -3.14
CA TRP A 295 7.05 5.94 -4.03
C TRP A 295 8.10 6.91 -3.53
N ILE A 296 8.58 7.79 -4.41
CA ILE A 296 9.38 8.96 -4.06
C ILE A 296 8.58 10.20 -4.40
N LYS A 297 8.52 11.17 -3.49
CA LYS A 297 7.86 12.48 -3.67
C LYS A 297 8.88 13.59 -3.57
N TYR A 298 8.77 14.61 -4.45
CA TYR A 298 9.53 15.84 -4.31
C TYR A 298 8.71 17.06 -4.76
N TYR A 299 9.10 18.23 -4.29
CA TYR A 299 8.55 19.50 -4.68
C TYR A 299 9.35 20.07 -5.85
N SER A 300 8.75 20.07 -7.05
CA SER A 300 9.38 20.61 -8.26
C SER A 300 9.40 22.15 -8.26
N ASP A 301 8.40 22.77 -7.60
CA ASP A 301 8.26 24.23 -7.60
C ASP A 301 7.65 24.79 -6.32
N ARG A 302 7.74 26.12 -6.21
CA ARG A 302 7.12 26.98 -5.20
C ARG A 302 6.96 28.40 -5.75
N ARG A 303 6.32 29.28 -4.94
CA ARG A 303 6.20 30.74 -5.20
C ARG A 303 5.47 31.05 -6.50
N TYR A 304 4.18 30.75 -6.49
CA TYR A 304 3.29 30.86 -7.64
C TYR A 304 2.88 32.32 -7.90
N HIS A 305 2.93 32.75 -9.16
CA HIS A 305 2.47 34.05 -9.59
C HIS A 305 1.95 33.98 -11.03
N PHE A 306 1.07 34.91 -11.38
CA PHE A 306 0.57 35.02 -12.74
C PHE A 306 1.39 36.00 -13.55
N GLU A 307 1.78 35.57 -14.75
CA GLU A 307 2.39 36.42 -15.78
C GLU A 307 1.40 36.43 -16.96
N GLY A 308 0.56 37.47 -17.03
CA GLY A 308 -0.65 37.46 -17.89
C GLY A 308 -1.64 36.35 -17.39
N ASP A 309 -1.95 35.43 -18.28
CA ASP A 309 -2.82 34.27 -17.98
C ASP A 309 -2.01 32.98 -17.68
N VAL A 310 -0.70 33.04 -17.68
CA VAL A 310 0.16 31.89 -17.40
C VAL A 310 0.51 31.88 -15.93
N LEU A 311 0.23 30.75 -15.26
CA LEU A 311 0.67 30.51 -13.89
C LEU A 311 2.13 30.07 -13.91
N ARG A 312 2.99 30.92 -13.39
CA ARG A 312 4.46 30.71 -13.29
C ARG A 312 4.83 30.25 -11.89
N SER A 313 6.01 29.66 -11.78
CA SER A 313 6.55 29.24 -10.49
C SER A 313 8.06 29.32 -10.46
N MET A 314 8.62 29.33 -9.26
CA MET A 314 10.05 29.14 -9.06
C MET A 314 10.36 27.66 -8.98
N VAL A 315 11.20 27.18 -9.90
CA VAL A 315 11.67 25.78 -9.88
C VAL A 315 12.62 25.59 -8.70
N ASN A 316 12.42 24.51 -7.94
CA ASN A 316 13.15 24.24 -6.70
C ASN A 316 14.52 23.61 -6.94
N PHE A 317 14.57 22.54 -7.72
CA PHE A 317 15.79 21.78 -8.01
C PHE A 317 16.40 22.15 -9.36
N THR A 318 17.71 22.05 -9.50
CA THR A 318 18.33 22.06 -10.82
C THR A 318 17.90 20.83 -11.64
N ASP A 319 18.03 20.89 -12.96
CA ASP A 319 17.69 19.75 -13.83
C ASP A 319 18.52 18.50 -13.48
N GLU A 320 19.78 18.66 -13.03
CA GLU A 320 20.65 17.56 -12.62
C GLU A 320 20.18 16.92 -11.30
N GLU A 321 19.78 17.71 -10.32
CA GLU A 321 19.27 17.21 -9.03
C GLU A 321 17.94 16.48 -9.20
N ALA A 322 16.98 17.11 -9.92
CA ALA A 322 15.67 16.49 -10.19
C ALA A 322 15.82 15.17 -10.96
N ARG A 323 16.70 15.14 -11.96
CA ARG A 323 17.01 13.92 -12.70
C ARG A 323 17.67 12.87 -11.82
N ALA A 324 18.57 13.26 -10.91
CA ALA A 324 19.20 12.31 -9.98
C ALA A 324 18.19 11.65 -9.00
N ILE A 325 17.16 12.41 -8.58
CA ILE A 325 16.04 11.85 -7.80
C ILE A 325 15.32 10.79 -8.61
N VAL A 326 14.90 11.11 -9.84
CA VAL A 326 14.11 10.22 -10.70
C VAL A 326 14.91 8.98 -11.12
N ASP A 327 16.13 9.17 -11.61
CA ASP A 327 16.99 8.05 -12.06
C ASP A 327 17.26 7.05 -10.92
N GLU A 328 17.56 7.57 -9.71
CA GLU A 328 17.83 6.70 -8.57
C GLU A 328 16.57 5.98 -8.08
N ALA A 329 15.41 6.65 -8.09
CA ALA A 329 14.12 6.04 -7.76
C ALA A 329 13.77 4.93 -8.74
N HIS A 330 13.85 5.19 -10.05
CA HIS A 330 13.57 4.22 -11.10
C HIS A 330 14.55 3.04 -11.06
N ARG A 331 15.84 3.29 -10.78
CA ARG A 331 16.84 2.23 -10.58
C ARG A 331 16.46 1.28 -9.43
N LEU A 332 15.79 1.79 -8.40
CA LEU A 332 15.28 1.02 -7.26
C LEU A 332 13.87 0.46 -7.48
N GLY A 333 13.31 0.59 -8.71
CA GLY A 333 11.96 0.15 -9.04
C GLY A 333 10.85 0.98 -8.38
N LYS A 334 11.15 2.22 -7.96
CA LYS A 334 10.19 3.15 -7.36
C LYS A 334 9.73 4.17 -8.39
N LYS A 335 8.45 4.53 -8.36
CA LYS A 335 7.90 5.62 -9.15
C LYS A 335 8.07 6.95 -8.43
N VAL A 336 8.00 8.06 -9.18
CA VAL A 336 8.22 9.41 -8.66
C VAL A 336 6.99 10.28 -8.88
N ALA A 337 6.52 10.90 -7.78
CA ALA A 337 5.46 11.90 -7.77
C ALA A 337 6.07 13.30 -7.58
N ALA A 338 5.71 14.24 -8.45
CA ALA A 338 6.17 15.62 -8.36
C ALA A 338 5.02 16.56 -8.00
N HIS A 339 5.11 17.24 -6.85
CA HIS A 339 4.33 18.46 -6.64
C HIS A 339 4.79 19.49 -7.66
N ALA A 340 3.91 19.92 -8.56
CA ALA A 340 4.22 20.87 -9.61
C ALA A 340 2.96 21.65 -10.00
N ILE A 341 2.89 22.88 -9.55
CA ILE A 341 1.69 23.73 -9.70
C ILE A 341 1.83 24.68 -10.89
N GLY A 342 2.93 25.43 -10.98
CA GLY A 342 3.16 26.36 -12.06
C GLY A 342 3.75 25.71 -13.31
N SER A 343 3.58 26.35 -14.45
CA SER A 343 4.06 25.82 -15.74
C SER A 343 5.55 25.51 -15.77
N ASP A 344 6.38 26.26 -15.04
CA ASP A 344 7.83 26.05 -14.98
C ASP A 344 8.19 24.78 -14.21
N GLY A 345 7.54 24.56 -13.05
CA GLY A 345 7.73 23.36 -12.23
C GLY A 345 7.25 22.11 -12.95
N ILE A 346 6.09 22.19 -13.63
CA ILE A 346 5.56 21.08 -14.44
C ILE A 346 6.55 20.73 -15.56
N ALA A 347 7.06 21.72 -16.29
CA ALA A 347 8.04 21.51 -17.34
C ALA A 347 9.34 20.86 -16.80
N ALA A 348 9.83 21.32 -15.65
CA ALA A 348 11.02 20.77 -15.00
C ALA A 348 10.80 19.31 -14.58
N ALA A 349 9.66 18.99 -13.96
CA ALA A 349 9.29 17.63 -13.58
C ALA A 349 9.21 16.69 -14.79
N LEU A 350 8.59 17.13 -15.89
CA LEU A 350 8.51 16.37 -17.14
C LEU A 350 9.89 16.13 -17.78
N ARG A 351 10.81 17.12 -17.68
CA ARG A 351 12.21 16.94 -18.15
C ARG A 351 12.98 15.96 -17.27
N ALA A 352 12.70 15.93 -15.97
CA ALA A 352 13.31 14.98 -15.04
C ALA A 352 12.82 13.55 -15.27
N GLY A 353 11.60 13.35 -15.83
CA GLY A 353 11.05 12.03 -16.18
C GLY A 353 10.17 11.42 -15.09
N VAL A 354 9.41 12.23 -14.37
CA VAL A 354 8.48 11.76 -13.31
C VAL A 354 7.34 10.92 -13.85
N ASP A 355 6.72 10.12 -12.97
CA ASP A 355 5.57 9.27 -13.31
C ASP A 355 4.24 10.02 -13.14
N THR A 356 4.15 10.95 -12.17
CA THR A 356 2.93 11.74 -11.93
C THR A 356 3.25 13.21 -11.70
N ILE A 357 2.35 14.06 -12.19
CA ILE A 357 2.24 15.47 -11.82
C ILE A 357 1.08 15.60 -10.83
N GLU A 358 1.39 16.11 -9.65
CA GLU A 358 0.43 16.40 -8.59
C GLU A 358 0.01 17.87 -8.69
N HIS A 359 -1.28 18.18 -8.51
CA HIS A 359 -1.95 19.48 -8.66
C HIS A 359 -2.02 19.94 -10.12
N GLY A 360 -0.96 20.45 -10.69
CA GLY A 360 -0.87 20.76 -12.12
C GLY A 360 -1.73 21.94 -12.58
N ASP A 361 -2.05 22.90 -11.71
CA ASP A 361 -2.95 24.04 -12.00
C ASP A 361 -2.50 24.83 -13.24
N GLY A 362 -1.20 25.04 -13.40
CA GLY A 362 -0.58 25.78 -14.50
C GLY A 362 -0.32 24.96 -15.77
N LEU A 363 -1.02 23.82 -15.96
CA LEU A 363 -0.90 23.03 -17.19
C LEU A 363 -1.26 23.88 -18.42
N THR A 364 -0.33 24.02 -19.35
CA THR A 364 -0.57 24.61 -20.67
C THR A 364 -0.87 23.51 -21.68
N ASP A 365 -1.41 23.91 -22.85
CA ASP A 365 -1.71 22.97 -23.95
C ASP A 365 -0.48 22.13 -24.35
N ALA A 366 0.71 22.75 -24.40
CA ALA A 366 1.96 22.08 -24.76
C ALA A 366 2.39 21.06 -23.69
N LEU A 367 2.23 21.39 -22.40
CA LEU A 367 2.54 20.49 -21.29
C LEU A 367 1.57 19.30 -21.24
N MET A 368 0.27 19.53 -21.51
CA MET A 368 -0.70 18.46 -21.62
C MET A 368 -0.38 17.49 -22.78
N ASP A 369 0.03 18.02 -23.94
CA ASP A 369 0.45 17.21 -25.09
C ASP A 369 1.71 16.38 -24.76
N GLU A 370 2.66 16.98 -24.03
CA GLU A 370 3.87 16.28 -23.57
C GLU A 370 3.53 15.17 -22.57
N MET A 371 2.64 15.43 -21.58
CA MET A 371 2.17 14.44 -20.63
C MET A 371 1.48 13.26 -21.33
N ALA A 372 0.56 13.55 -22.25
CA ALA A 372 -0.16 12.52 -23.01
C ALA A 372 0.84 11.65 -23.82
N LYS A 373 1.82 12.28 -24.50
CA LYS A 373 2.85 11.59 -25.27
C LYS A 373 3.77 10.72 -24.41
N LYS A 374 4.16 11.19 -23.22
CA LYS A 374 5.05 10.49 -22.29
C LYS A 374 4.30 9.47 -21.42
N GLY A 375 2.96 9.51 -21.39
CA GLY A 375 2.14 8.66 -20.52
C GLY A 375 2.21 9.04 -19.04
N VAL A 376 2.63 10.28 -18.71
CA VAL A 376 2.66 10.80 -17.35
C VAL A 376 1.24 11.05 -16.87
N TYR A 377 0.93 10.61 -15.66
CA TYR A 377 -0.40 10.77 -15.08
C TYR A 377 -0.55 12.16 -14.42
N TRP A 378 -1.76 12.69 -14.46
CA TRP A 378 -2.16 13.88 -13.73
C TRP A 378 -3.04 13.53 -12.55
N VAL A 379 -2.70 14.02 -11.36
CA VAL A 379 -3.46 13.89 -10.12
C VAL A 379 -3.86 15.30 -9.67
N PRO A 380 -5.04 15.80 -10.09
CA PRO A 380 -5.37 17.22 -10.04
C PRO A 380 -5.69 17.75 -8.64
N THR A 381 -6.15 16.91 -7.69
CA THR A 381 -6.48 17.30 -6.31
C THR A 381 -7.42 18.51 -6.22
N ILE A 382 -8.50 18.48 -6.99
CA ILE A 382 -9.43 19.63 -7.14
C ILE A 382 -10.08 19.96 -5.80
N THR A 383 -10.44 18.93 -5.01
CA THR A 383 -11.13 19.10 -3.74
C THR A 383 -10.36 20.01 -2.79
N VAL A 384 -9.06 19.77 -2.60
CA VAL A 384 -8.24 20.62 -1.72
C VAL A 384 -8.08 22.01 -2.30
N GLY A 385 -7.81 22.12 -3.61
CA GLY A 385 -7.67 23.43 -4.29
C GLY A 385 -8.88 24.33 -4.08
N VAL A 386 -10.09 23.79 -4.26
CA VAL A 386 -11.34 24.53 -4.03
C VAL A 386 -11.56 24.83 -2.55
N TYR A 387 -11.23 23.89 -1.64
CA TYR A 387 -11.43 24.04 -0.21
C TYR A 387 -10.53 25.12 0.41
N VAL A 388 -9.23 25.13 0.07
CA VAL A 388 -8.26 26.04 0.68
C VAL A 388 -8.27 27.43 0.05
N ALA A 389 -8.69 27.59 -1.21
CA ALA A 389 -8.60 28.81 -1.97
C ALA A 389 -9.21 30.05 -1.26
N PRO A 390 -10.42 30.00 -0.66
CA PRO A 390 -10.99 31.12 0.05
C PRO A 390 -10.18 31.54 1.29
N GLY A 391 -9.67 30.58 2.05
CA GLY A 391 -8.92 30.83 3.29
C GLY A 391 -7.51 31.33 3.03
N ARG A 392 -6.82 30.77 2.03
CA ARG A 392 -5.46 31.21 1.64
C ARG A 392 -5.45 32.54 0.87
N GLY A 393 -6.50 32.85 0.09
CA GLY A 393 -6.60 34.10 -0.67
C GLY A 393 -5.51 34.25 -1.74
N GLY A 394 -5.11 35.50 -2.07
CA GLY A 394 -4.07 35.77 -3.05
C GLY A 394 -4.35 35.15 -4.43
N ASN A 395 -3.44 34.34 -4.95
CA ASN A 395 -3.58 33.69 -6.26
C ASN A 395 -4.43 32.42 -6.22
N TRP A 396 -4.75 31.85 -5.04
CA TRP A 396 -5.39 30.55 -4.92
C TRP A 396 -6.77 30.45 -5.60
N PRO A 397 -7.67 31.44 -5.48
CA PRO A 397 -8.94 31.40 -6.21
C PRO A 397 -8.77 31.36 -7.73
N LYS A 398 -7.84 32.17 -8.27
CA LYS A 398 -7.55 32.19 -9.71
C LYS A 398 -6.88 30.88 -10.18
N MET A 399 -6.09 30.23 -9.34
CA MET A 399 -5.50 28.92 -9.61
C MET A 399 -6.58 27.83 -9.70
N ALA A 400 -7.52 27.79 -8.76
CA ALA A 400 -8.65 26.87 -8.81
C ALA A 400 -9.52 27.06 -10.07
N ASP A 401 -9.74 28.33 -10.49
CA ASP A 401 -10.45 28.65 -11.74
C ASP A 401 -9.67 28.15 -12.97
N LEU A 402 -8.36 28.36 -13.01
CA LEU A 402 -7.48 27.89 -14.08
C LEU A 402 -7.50 26.36 -14.21
N GLN A 403 -7.47 25.65 -13.09
CA GLN A 403 -7.55 24.20 -13.07
C GLN A 403 -8.88 23.71 -13.64
N ARG A 404 -10.00 24.34 -13.26
CA ARG A 404 -11.33 24.08 -13.82
C ARG A 404 -11.38 24.28 -15.35
N GLU A 405 -10.71 25.30 -15.87
CA GLU A 405 -10.61 25.57 -17.31
C GLU A 405 -9.73 24.57 -18.05
N ASN A 406 -8.67 24.09 -17.41
CA ASN A 406 -7.68 23.19 -18.00
C ASN A 406 -8.16 21.73 -18.01
N PHE A 407 -8.98 21.33 -17.05
CA PHE A 407 -9.40 19.94 -16.88
C PHE A 407 -10.08 19.35 -18.13
N PRO A 408 -11.10 20.00 -18.77
CA PRO A 408 -11.70 19.48 -20.00
C PRO A 408 -10.74 19.47 -21.19
N LYS A 409 -9.73 20.36 -21.22
CA LYS A 409 -8.69 20.36 -22.27
C LYS A 409 -7.81 19.12 -22.12
N ALA A 410 -7.41 18.79 -20.88
CA ALA A 410 -6.60 17.61 -20.59
C ALA A 410 -7.31 16.30 -20.95
N ILE A 411 -8.61 16.19 -20.64
CA ILE A 411 -9.44 15.06 -21.09
C ILE A 411 -9.39 14.93 -22.62
N LYS A 412 -9.63 16.01 -23.34
CA LYS A 412 -9.65 16.03 -24.81
C LYS A 412 -8.30 15.65 -25.42
N LYS A 413 -7.20 16.02 -24.76
CA LYS A 413 -5.83 15.70 -25.19
C LYS A 413 -5.39 14.29 -24.81
N GLY A 414 -6.20 13.55 -24.06
CA GLY A 414 -5.92 12.18 -23.65
C GLY A 414 -4.89 12.06 -22.52
N VAL A 415 -4.74 13.10 -21.69
CA VAL A 415 -3.96 13.02 -20.46
C VAL A 415 -4.61 11.98 -19.54
N LYS A 416 -3.81 11.08 -18.96
CA LYS A 416 -4.28 10.10 -17.99
C LYS A 416 -4.55 10.78 -16.65
N ILE A 417 -5.81 10.96 -16.30
CA ILE A 417 -6.23 11.60 -15.04
C ILE A 417 -6.56 10.54 -14.01
N VAL A 418 -6.03 10.70 -12.82
CA VAL A 418 -6.19 9.81 -11.67
C VAL A 418 -6.78 10.59 -10.51
N LEU A 419 -7.75 10.00 -9.82
CA LEU A 419 -8.32 10.58 -8.62
C LEU A 419 -7.27 10.63 -7.51
N GLY A 420 -7.09 11.81 -6.94
CA GLY A 420 -6.34 12.11 -5.74
C GLY A 420 -6.90 13.40 -5.16
N THR A 421 -7.06 13.45 -3.85
CA THR A 421 -7.85 14.51 -3.19
C THR A 421 -7.01 15.51 -2.43
N ASP A 422 -5.77 15.13 -2.08
CA ASP A 422 -4.93 15.83 -1.14
C ASP A 422 -5.60 15.94 0.25
N ALA A 423 -6.32 14.87 0.65
CA ALA A 423 -6.88 14.76 1.98
C ALA A 423 -5.76 14.79 3.04
N GLY A 424 -5.96 15.61 4.04
CA GLY A 424 -4.92 16.09 4.95
C GLY A 424 -4.70 17.59 4.77
N GLY A 425 -4.74 18.13 3.55
CA GLY A 425 -4.86 19.55 3.29
C GLY A 425 -6.23 20.12 3.68
N PHE A 426 -7.24 19.26 3.74
CA PHE A 426 -8.49 19.48 4.49
C PHE A 426 -8.61 18.45 5.61
N ASP A 427 -9.34 18.79 6.68
CA ASP A 427 -9.58 17.85 7.79
C ASP A 427 -10.46 16.68 7.32
N TRP A 428 -10.03 15.46 7.57
CA TRP A 428 -10.66 14.20 7.20
C TRP A 428 -12.11 14.03 7.70
N LYS A 429 -12.51 14.78 8.73
CA LYS A 429 -13.86 14.79 9.28
C LYS A 429 -14.77 15.84 8.66
N VAL A 430 -14.22 16.77 7.90
CA VAL A 430 -14.95 17.92 7.34
C VAL A 430 -15.42 17.62 5.92
N LEU A 431 -14.59 16.97 5.12
CA LEU A 431 -14.93 16.62 3.74
C LEU A 431 -14.76 15.12 3.51
N ASN A 432 -15.64 14.60 2.66
CA ASN A 432 -15.53 13.25 2.13
C ASN A 432 -14.70 13.29 0.84
N GLU A 433 -13.68 12.45 0.74
CA GLU A 433 -12.75 12.35 -0.38
C GLU A 433 -13.49 12.07 -1.70
N ALA A 434 -14.63 11.37 -1.66
CA ALA A 434 -15.46 11.10 -2.83
C ALA A 434 -16.08 12.37 -3.45
N LYS A 435 -15.91 13.55 -2.83
CA LYS A 435 -16.22 14.85 -3.44
C LYS A 435 -15.44 15.09 -4.72
N GLU A 436 -14.26 14.53 -4.85
CA GLU A 436 -13.43 14.62 -6.06
C GLU A 436 -14.13 14.05 -7.29
N PHE A 437 -14.90 12.97 -7.16
CA PHE A 437 -15.72 12.43 -8.27
C PHE A 437 -16.75 13.45 -8.80
N GLU A 438 -17.35 14.21 -7.90
CA GLU A 438 -18.32 15.25 -8.26
C GLU A 438 -17.65 16.35 -9.08
N TYR A 439 -16.46 16.82 -8.65
CA TYR A 439 -15.71 17.83 -9.40
C TYR A 439 -15.29 17.32 -10.78
N TYR A 440 -14.88 16.04 -10.88
CA TYR A 440 -14.49 15.47 -12.17
C TYR A 440 -15.65 15.50 -13.17
N VAL A 441 -16.88 15.18 -12.72
CA VAL A 441 -18.07 15.26 -13.58
C VAL A 441 -18.43 16.71 -13.87
N GLN A 442 -18.40 17.61 -12.88
CA GLN A 442 -18.67 19.04 -13.09
C GLN A 442 -17.68 19.67 -14.07
N TYR A 443 -16.43 19.18 -14.12
CA TYR A 443 -15.38 19.69 -15.00
C TYR A 443 -15.28 18.94 -16.34
N GLY A 444 -16.21 18.04 -16.64
CA GLY A 444 -16.43 17.52 -18.00
C GLY A 444 -16.18 16.02 -18.23
N MET A 445 -15.86 15.24 -17.21
CA MET A 445 -15.88 13.78 -17.33
C MET A 445 -17.32 13.26 -17.36
N THR A 446 -17.54 12.18 -18.09
CA THR A 446 -18.77 11.38 -17.86
C THR A 446 -18.66 10.69 -16.49
N PRO A 447 -19.80 10.35 -15.84
CA PRO A 447 -19.76 9.62 -14.57
C PRO A 447 -18.93 8.33 -14.62
N MET A 448 -18.98 7.58 -15.73
CA MET A 448 -18.17 6.37 -15.91
C MET A 448 -16.67 6.68 -15.99
N GLN A 449 -16.27 7.77 -16.65
CA GLN A 449 -14.87 8.19 -16.68
C GLN A 449 -14.38 8.58 -15.28
N ALA A 450 -15.18 9.33 -14.52
CA ALA A 450 -14.86 9.70 -13.15
C ALA A 450 -14.70 8.45 -12.25
N ILE A 451 -15.63 7.49 -12.32
CA ILE A 451 -15.53 6.22 -11.58
C ILE A 451 -14.24 5.48 -11.93
N ARG A 452 -13.90 5.38 -13.21
CA ARG A 452 -12.65 4.74 -13.64
C ARG A 452 -11.42 5.50 -13.17
N ALA A 453 -11.46 6.84 -13.14
CA ALA A 453 -10.38 7.68 -12.61
C ALA A 453 -10.13 7.46 -11.11
N GLY A 454 -11.11 6.96 -10.35
CA GLY A 454 -10.96 6.61 -8.93
C GLY A 454 -10.96 5.10 -8.66
N THR A 455 -10.85 4.24 -9.68
CA THR A 455 -10.83 2.78 -9.52
C THR A 455 -9.78 2.13 -10.41
N SER A 456 -10.08 1.83 -11.68
CA SER A 456 -9.20 1.06 -12.57
C SER A 456 -7.95 1.84 -13.02
N VAL A 457 -8.04 3.13 -13.29
CA VAL A 457 -6.90 3.94 -13.73
C VAL A 457 -5.84 4.10 -12.64
N PRO A 458 -6.16 4.46 -11.38
CA PRO A 458 -5.17 4.47 -10.31
C PRO A 458 -4.64 3.07 -9.97
N ALA A 459 -5.40 2.00 -10.14
CA ALA A 459 -4.91 0.65 -9.97
C ALA A 459 -3.75 0.34 -10.93
N GLU A 460 -3.85 0.77 -12.20
CA GLU A 460 -2.75 0.68 -13.18
C GLU A 460 -1.55 1.53 -12.75
N LEU A 461 -1.78 2.77 -12.33
CA LEU A 461 -0.73 3.67 -11.84
C LEU A 461 0.04 3.04 -10.68
N LEU A 462 -0.65 2.44 -9.72
CA LEU A 462 -0.06 1.79 -8.54
C LEU A 462 0.63 0.45 -8.86
N GLY A 463 0.50 -0.06 -10.10
CA GLY A 463 1.02 -1.38 -10.48
C GLY A 463 0.21 -2.54 -9.90
N TRP A 464 -1.03 -2.32 -9.52
CA TRP A 464 -1.96 -3.30 -8.95
C TRP A 464 -3.18 -3.56 -9.84
N GLY A 465 -3.13 -3.17 -11.12
CA GLY A 465 -4.23 -3.37 -12.05
C GLY A 465 -4.63 -4.82 -12.29
N ASP A 466 -3.74 -5.77 -12.05
CA ASP A 466 -4.00 -7.22 -12.03
C ASP A 466 -4.70 -7.69 -10.74
N LYS A 467 -4.71 -6.89 -9.67
CA LYS A 467 -5.17 -7.26 -8.33
C LYS A 467 -6.43 -6.55 -7.87
N LEU A 468 -6.65 -5.29 -8.31
CA LEU A 468 -7.77 -4.45 -7.87
C LEU A 468 -8.19 -3.44 -8.94
N GLY A 469 -9.12 -2.55 -8.61
CA GLY A 469 -9.63 -1.48 -9.49
C GLY A 469 -10.81 -1.88 -10.37
N THR A 470 -11.12 -3.17 -10.50
CA THR A 470 -12.31 -3.70 -11.17
C THR A 470 -12.87 -4.88 -10.40
N VAL A 471 -14.16 -5.17 -10.57
CA VAL A 471 -14.82 -6.34 -9.95
C VAL A 471 -14.81 -7.48 -10.96
N GLU A 472 -13.74 -8.28 -10.93
CA GLU A 472 -13.48 -9.39 -11.84
C GLU A 472 -12.93 -10.63 -11.11
N ALA A 473 -13.15 -11.82 -11.67
CA ALA A 473 -12.55 -13.04 -11.16
C ALA A 473 -11.01 -12.96 -11.09
N GLY A 474 -10.43 -13.41 -9.99
CA GLY A 474 -8.99 -13.40 -9.72
C GLY A 474 -8.49 -12.14 -9.02
N LYS A 475 -9.28 -11.08 -8.91
CA LYS A 475 -8.92 -9.85 -8.19
C LYS A 475 -9.31 -9.92 -6.71
N TRP A 476 -8.69 -9.07 -5.92
CA TRP A 476 -9.06 -8.92 -4.51
C TRP A 476 -10.51 -8.45 -4.37
N ALA A 477 -11.18 -8.96 -3.35
CA ALA A 477 -12.55 -8.59 -3.01
C ALA A 477 -12.59 -7.25 -2.26
N ASP A 478 -12.20 -6.17 -2.96
CA ASP A 478 -12.29 -4.79 -2.52
C ASP A 478 -13.52 -4.18 -3.21
N ILE A 479 -14.62 -4.07 -2.48
CA ILE A 479 -15.98 -3.83 -3.01
C ILE A 479 -16.67 -2.78 -2.15
N VAL A 480 -17.33 -1.83 -2.80
CA VAL A 480 -18.20 -0.84 -2.16
C VAL A 480 -19.61 -0.88 -2.75
N ALA A 481 -20.59 -0.37 -2.01
CA ALA A 481 -21.94 -0.18 -2.55
C ALA A 481 -22.57 1.13 -2.08
N VAL A 482 -23.38 1.72 -2.97
CA VAL A 482 -24.20 2.91 -2.75
C VAL A 482 -25.67 2.60 -3.02
N SER A 483 -26.59 3.41 -2.47
CA SER A 483 -28.02 3.15 -2.61
C SER A 483 -28.56 3.48 -4.00
N GLY A 484 -28.05 4.54 -4.63
CA GLY A 484 -28.54 5.07 -5.89
C GLY A 484 -27.73 4.62 -7.11
N ASP A 485 -27.91 5.35 -8.19
CA ASP A 485 -27.25 5.15 -9.48
C ASP A 485 -26.20 6.24 -9.71
N PRO A 486 -24.90 5.99 -9.46
CA PRO A 486 -23.85 6.99 -9.61
C PRO A 486 -23.63 7.43 -11.06
N LEU A 487 -24.18 6.71 -12.04
CA LEU A 487 -24.16 7.14 -13.44
C LEU A 487 -25.21 8.24 -13.75
N LYS A 488 -26.20 8.37 -12.87
CA LYS A 488 -27.20 9.46 -12.94
C LYS A 488 -26.90 10.59 -11.98
N ASP A 489 -26.45 10.27 -10.79
CA ASP A 489 -26.05 11.19 -9.73
C ASP A 489 -24.72 10.72 -9.11
N ILE A 490 -23.62 11.31 -9.57
CA ILE A 490 -22.28 10.93 -9.11
C ILE A 490 -22.08 11.17 -7.60
N THR A 491 -22.88 12.07 -6.99
CA THR A 491 -22.80 12.36 -5.56
C THR A 491 -23.22 11.17 -4.67
N GLU A 492 -23.85 10.13 -5.24
CA GLU A 492 -24.10 8.88 -4.55
C GLU A 492 -22.80 8.26 -3.98
N LEU A 493 -21.66 8.46 -4.65
CA LEU A 493 -20.36 7.95 -4.18
C LEU A 493 -19.90 8.57 -2.86
N GLN A 494 -20.48 9.71 -2.45
CA GLN A 494 -20.22 10.32 -1.14
C GLN A 494 -21.04 9.66 -0.01
N ARG A 495 -21.93 8.70 -0.34
CA ARG A 495 -22.86 8.04 0.60
C ARG A 495 -22.70 6.52 0.54
N VAL A 496 -21.44 6.05 0.63
CA VAL A 496 -21.14 4.62 0.64
C VAL A 496 -21.76 3.96 1.87
N MET A 497 -22.54 2.91 1.65
CA MET A 497 -23.25 2.17 2.70
C MET A 497 -22.70 0.76 2.96
N PHE A 498 -21.83 0.27 2.08
CA PHE A 498 -21.17 -1.02 2.23
C PHE A 498 -19.69 -0.90 1.82
N VAL A 499 -18.80 -1.43 2.63
CA VAL A 499 -17.36 -1.50 2.35
C VAL A 499 -16.82 -2.88 2.70
N MET A 500 -16.23 -3.54 1.72
CA MET A 500 -15.46 -4.76 1.88
C MET A 500 -14.05 -4.55 1.35
N LYS A 501 -13.03 -4.98 2.10
CA LYS A 501 -11.63 -5.01 1.69
C LYS A 501 -11.06 -6.40 1.93
N GLY A 502 -10.53 -7.05 0.89
CA GLY A 502 -9.99 -8.40 0.97
C GLY A 502 -10.98 -9.41 1.55
N GLY A 503 -12.26 -9.35 1.14
CA GLY A 503 -13.32 -10.25 1.62
C GLY A 503 -13.83 -9.97 3.05
N THR A 504 -13.21 -9.02 3.78
CA THR A 504 -13.64 -8.59 5.11
C THR A 504 -14.55 -7.39 5.01
N VAL A 505 -15.72 -7.46 5.67
CA VAL A 505 -16.69 -6.36 5.72
C VAL A 505 -16.31 -5.38 6.83
N TYR A 506 -16.14 -4.11 6.50
CA TYR A 506 -15.84 -3.02 7.43
C TYR A 506 -17.06 -2.13 7.70
N LYS A 507 -17.97 -2.03 6.72
CA LYS A 507 -19.22 -1.26 6.84
C LYS A 507 -20.34 -2.01 6.16
N ASN A 508 -21.52 -2.06 6.81
CA ASN A 508 -22.74 -2.61 6.22
C ASN A 508 -23.98 -1.92 6.81
N ASP A 509 -24.35 -0.79 6.22
CA ASP A 509 -25.51 0.02 6.57
C ASP A 509 -26.70 -0.27 5.64
N VAL A 510 -26.66 -1.34 4.85
CA VAL A 510 -27.71 -1.74 3.92
C VAL A 510 -28.89 -2.31 4.70
N LYS A 511 -30.09 -1.68 4.52
CA LYS A 511 -31.36 -2.04 5.19
C LYS A 511 -32.30 -2.82 4.29
#